data_41c852120f749b129b35a401ce219ad6
#
_entry.id   41c852120f749b129b35a401ce219ad6
#
_cell.length_a   1.000
_cell.length_b   1.000
_cell.length_c   1.000
_cell.angle_alpha   90.00
_cell.angle_beta   90.00
_cell.angle_gamma   90.00
#
_symmetry.space_group_name_H-M   'P 1'
#
loop_
_entity.id
_entity.type
_entity.pdbx_description
1 polymer ?
#
loop_
_entity_poly.entity_id
_entity_poly.type
_entity_poly.pdbx_seq_one_letter_code
_entity_poly.pdbx_strand_id
1 'polypeptide(L)'
;MPRAAARLTVVVLAAGLAAGSAQAQTVIGVEDAPPDLRPARDEAVFAPVSGLPRAEVRAPVTRLAPSPPARQAAPRRAPEGDPYAPLGIRLGAFTLRPSITQSAGWDTNPERVETGAEGRALSRTQGDLTLESDWSRHALTGSVSGVYDAYRGGDLEPRFSGAADLGLRLDIRESTALSLRATAATATERVGSPEVPSDLAEGPQTSTYGAEAALAMGFGRLETTLRGAIARSVNADGVRADGSRVDRSDDDFTETRAALRLGYAVSPRLTPFVEAEIDQRRYEGAGARRDSVGTTARVGAEIELTRLLAGEVSAGWQERDYESPARGDATGAVAQARLVWTPTPLTTVTLAGESRLAETSVAGATAAEARRASVAIAHRLRRSLVLDASLSWAGTDYEGVSLSEELIAAAAGLEWRLDRGLAVTARYSHERLESTRPGGDHVADVALVGVRLTR
;
A
#
# COMPACT_ATOMS: atom_id res chain seq x y z
N MET A 1 25.34 -38.72 9.00
CA MET A 1 26.28 -37.76 8.41
C MET A 1 25.63 -36.38 8.56
N PRO A 2 26.21 -35.46 9.32
CA PRO A 2 25.59 -34.15 9.56
C PRO A 2 25.84 -33.23 8.37
N ARG A 3 24.77 -32.63 7.85
CA ARG A 3 24.81 -31.57 6.84
C ARG A 3 25.30 -30.29 7.51
N ALA A 4 26.40 -29.75 7.04
CA ALA A 4 26.95 -28.48 7.46
C ALA A 4 26.09 -27.35 6.86
N ALA A 5 25.34 -26.67 7.72
CA ALA A 5 24.66 -25.42 7.36
C ALA A 5 25.70 -24.30 7.29
N ALA A 6 25.97 -23.80 6.09
CA ALA A 6 26.78 -22.60 5.88
C ALA A 6 26.00 -21.37 6.40
N ARG A 7 26.39 -20.85 7.55
CA ARG A 7 25.89 -19.57 8.08
C ARG A 7 26.52 -18.43 7.29
N LEU A 8 25.76 -17.84 6.39
CA LEU A 8 26.13 -16.59 5.74
C LEU A 8 25.82 -15.44 6.69
N THR A 9 26.84 -14.93 7.36
CA THR A 9 26.71 -13.75 8.22
C THR A 9 26.74 -12.52 7.33
N VAL A 10 25.56 -11.96 7.02
CA VAL A 10 25.45 -10.65 6.37
C VAL A 10 25.61 -9.57 7.43
N VAL A 11 26.75 -8.90 7.43
CA VAL A 11 27.00 -7.72 8.26
C VAL A 11 26.26 -6.54 7.60
N VAL A 12 25.11 -6.18 8.15
CA VAL A 12 24.43 -4.93 7.81
C VAL A 12 25.08 -3.81 8.60
N LEU A 13 25.82 -2.94 7.95
CA LEU A 13 26.30 -1.68 8.54
C LEU A 13 25.08 -0.77 8.77
N ALA A 14 24.54 -0.76 9.97
CA ALA A 14 23.57 0.23 10.40
C ALA A 14 24.29 1.56 10.65
N ALA A 15 24.18 2.49 9.72
CA ALA A 15 24.51 3.88 9.98
C ALA A 15 23.45 4.45 10.93
N GLY A 16 23.82 4.60 12.21
CA GLY A 16 22.99 5.24 13.20
C GLY A 16 22.78 6.71 12.86
N LEU A 17 21.56 7.08 12.57
CA LEU A 17 21.08 8.46 12.53
C LEU A 17 20.31 8.72 13.82
N ALA A 18 20.83 9.67 14.60
CA ALA A 18 20.27 10.11 15.86
C ALA A 18 18.80 10.56 15.70
N ALA A 19 17.98 10.18 16.68
CA ALA A 19 16.58 10.56 16.77
C ALA A 19 16.43 12.07 16.94
N GLY A 20 15.93 12.73 15.92
CA GLY A 20 15.28 14.01 15.99
C GLY A 20 13.84 13.83 15.60
N SER A 21 12.92 14.17 16.49
CA SER A 21 11.48 14.11 16.24
C SER A 21 11.09 14.97 15.05
N ALA A 22 10.78 14.36 13.92
CA ALA A 22 10.14 15.02 12.79
C ALA A 22 9.08 14.09 12.21
N GLN A 23 7.91 14.65 12.05
CA GLN A 23 6.70 14.03 11.55
C GLN A 23 6.84 13.59 10.09
N ALA A 24 6.25 12.50 9.79
CA ALA A 24 6.37 11.68 8.62
C ALA A 24 5.52 12.09 7.42
N GLN A 25 5.85 11.61 6.24
CA GLN A 25 5.11 11.90 5.02
C GLN A 25 5.26 10.85 3.94
N THR A 26 4.25 10.72 3.11
CA THR A 26 4.09 9.71 2.10
C THR A 26 3.70 10.15 0.73
N VAL A 27 4.18 9.55 -0.32
CA VAL A 27 3.54 9.49 -1.64
C VAL A 27 3.66 8.11 -2.25
N ILE A 28 2.56 7.60 -2.80
CA ILE A 28 2.63 6.66 -3.90
C ILE A 28 2.89 7.49 -5.15
N GLY A 29 4.15 7.60 -5.55
CA GLY A 29 4.50 8.25 -6.80
C GLY A 29 4.04 7.41 -7.98
N VAL A 30 3.10 7.90 -8.76
CA VAL A 30 2.96 7.51 -10.17
C VAL A 30 3.99 8.34 -10.92
N GLU A 31 5.23 7.92 -10.89
CA GLU A 31 6.29 8.47 -11.70
C GLU A 31 6.68 7.43 -12.72
N ASP A 32 6.18 7.59 -13.94
CA ASP A 32 6.72 7.25 -15.24
C ASP A 32 5.63 7.05 -16.29
N ALA A 33 4.73 8.08 -16.40
CA ALA A 33 4.08 8.29 -17.69
C ALA A 33 5.02 9.15 -18.55
N PRO A 34 5.08 8.93 -19.87
CA PRO A 34 5.85 9.79 -20.76
C PRO A 34 5.48 11.25 -20.50
N PRO A 35 6.46 12.15 -20.50
CA PRO A 35 6.33 13.51 -19.99
C PRO A 35 5.25 14.39 -20.63
N ASP A 36 4.67 13.97 -21.75
CA ASP A 36 3.64 14.71 -22.50
C ASP A 36 2.21 14.30 -22.10
N LEU A 37 2.04 13.23 -21.29
CA LEU A 37 0.74 12.66 -20.94
C LEU A 37 0.53 12.59 -19.42
N ARG A 38 1.41 13.18 -18.62
CA ARG A 38 1.15 13.28 -17.19
C ARG A 38 -0.10 14.13 -16.98
N PRO A 39 -1.18 13.57 -16.42
CA PRO A 39 -2.20 14.42 -15.84
C PRO A 39 -1.48 15.32 -14.83
N ALA A 40 -1.85 16.59 -14.76
CA ALA A 40 -1.41 17.43 -13.66
C ALA A 40 -1.66 16.62 -12.37
N ARG A 41 -0.63 16.50 -11.54
CA ARG A 41 -0.64 15.70 -10.32
C ARG A 41 -1.75 16.15 -9.38
N ASP A 42 -2.95 15.70 -9.67
CA ASP A 42 -4.00 15.61 -8.71
C ASP A 42 -4.15 14.13 -8.45
N GLU A 43 -3.37 13.67 -7.50
CA GLU A 43 -3.63 12.40 -6.87
C GLU A 43 -5.05 12.45 -6.33
N ALA A 44 -5.99 11.85 -7.09
CA ALA A 44 -7.16 11.34 -6.45
C ALA A 44 -6.62 10.32 -5.44
N VAL A 45 -6.37 10.80 -4.22
CA VAL A 45 -6.03 9.95 -3.10
C VAL A 45 -7.21 9.03 -2.97
N PHE A 46 -7.06 7.81 -3.48
CA PHE A 46 -7.98 6.75 -3.13
C PHE A 46 -7.80 6.57 -1.63
N ALA A 47 -8.66 7.25 -0.86
CA ALA A 47 -8.80 6.91 0.53
C ALA A 47 -8.96 5.39 0.59
N PRO A 48 -8.19 4.68 1.42
CA PRO A 48 -8.41 3.26 1.59
C PRO A 48 -9.90 3.11 1.86
N VAL A 49 -10.56 2.22 1.13
CA VAL A 49 -11.94 1.88 1.40
C VAL A 49 -11.91 1.34 2.82
N SER A 50 -12.40 2.12 3.79
CA SER A 50 -12.49 1.68 5.17
C SER A 50 -13.41 0.48 5.17
N GLY A 51 -12.90 -0.69 5.50
CA GLY A 51 -13.70 -1.92 5.48
C GLY A 51 -13.14 -3.06 4.66
N LEU A 52 -12.01 -2.89 3.97
CA LEU A 52 -11.37 -4.06 3.41
C LEU A 52 -11.02 -5.01 4.56
N PRO A 53 -11.52 -6.27 4.58
CA PRO A 53 -10.98 -7.24 5.51
C PRO A 53 -9.49 -7.27 5.22
N ARG A 54 -8.76 -6.91 6.21
CA ARG A 54 -7.35 -7.05 6.23
C ARG A 54 -7.03 -8.51 6.49
N ALA A 55 -7.15 -9.35 5.45
CA ALA A 55 -6.12 -10.34 5.33
C ALA A 55 -4.83 -9.53 5.18
N GLU A 56 -4.19 -9.27 6.33
CA GLU A 56 -2.95 -8.49 6.41
C GLU A 56 -2.93 -7.20 5.59
N VAL A 57 -3.31 -6.09 6.20
CA VAL A 57 -2.56 -4.87 5.95
C VAL A 57 -1.25 -4.97 6.73
N ARG A 58 -0.48 -5.95 6.41
CA ARG A 58 0.97 -5.81 6.49
C ARG A 58 1.27 -4.77 5.44
N ALA A 59 1.86 -3.65 5.86
CA ALA A 59 2.13 -2.54 4.97
C ALA A 59 2.60 -3.13 3.67
N PRO A 60 1.96 -2.79 2.54
CA PRO A 60 2.58 -3.13 1.29
C PRO A 60 3.96 -2.52 1.39
N VAL A 61 5.00 -3.34 1.44
CA VAL A 61 6.30 -2.88 1.01
C VAL A 61 6.04 -2.62 -0.46
N THR A 62 5.55 -1.41 -0.73
CA THR A 62 5.28 -0.99 -2.10
C THR A 62 6.64 -1.00 -2.73
N ARG A 63 6.89 -1.99 -3.56
CA ARG A 63 8.12 -2.04 -4.31
C ARG A 63 8.15 -0.77 -5.11
N LEU A 64 9.13 0.07 -4.83
CA LEU A 64 9.56 1.04 -5.82
C LEU A 64 10.00 0.17 -6.99
N ALA A 65 9.20 0.13 -8.07
CA ALA A 65 9.73 -0.37 -9.32
C ALA A 65 11.03 0.42 -9.56
N PRO A 66 12.16 -0.23 -9.87
CA PRO A 66 13.35 0.50 -10.21
C PRO A 66 12.98 1.35 -11.42
N SER A 67 12.93 2.66 -11.22
CA SER A 67 12.87 3.55 -12.37
C SER A 67 14.11 3.27 -13.18
N PRO A 68 14.00 2.94 -14.47
CA PRO A 68 15.16 2.84 -15.34
C PRO A 68 15.96 4.13 -15.18
N PRO A 69 17.30 4.11 -15.31
CA PRO A 69 18.10 5.31 -15.19
C PRO A 69 17.53 6.35 -16.13
N ALA A 70 16.80 7.31 -15.58
CA ALA A 70 16.12 8.31 -16.37
C ALA A 70 17.20 9.08 -17.12
N ARG A 71 17.20 8.97 -18.46
CA ARG A 71 17.88 9.97 -19.28
C ARG A 71 17.45 11.31 -18.73
N GLN A 72 18.42 12.11 -18.29
CA GLN A 72 18.18 13.42 -17.73
C GLN A 72 17.25 14.20 -18.66
N ALA A 73 15.97 14.18 -18.36
CA ALA A 73 15.06 15.14 -18.95
C ALA A 73 15.33 16.46 -18.23
N ALA A 74 15.69 17.48 -19.00
CA ALA A 74 15.84 18.84 -18.49
C ALA A 74 14.63 19.19 -17.61
N PRO A 75 14.81 20.03 -16.56
CA PRO A 75 13.74 20.39 -15.66
C PRO A 75 12.58 20.94 -16.48
N ARG A 76 11.54 20.15 -16.65
CA ARG A 76 10.36 20.56 -17.41
C ARG A 76 9.55 21.48 -16.52
N ARG A 77 9.32 22.70 -17.01
CA ARG A 77 8.26 23.57 -16.52
C ARG A 77 6.98 22.75 -16.40
N ALA A 78 6.33 22.86 -15.25
CA ALA A 78 4.96 22.34 -15.10
C ALA A 78 4.12 22.73 -16.33
N PRO A 79 3.25 21.85 -16.81
CA PRO A 79 2.36 22.19 -17.91
C PRO A 79 1.64 23.48 -17.54
N GLU A 80 1.57 24.42 -18.49
CA GLU A 80 0.94 25.72 -18.28
C GLU A 80 -0.46 25.52 -17.68
N GLY A 81 -0.52 25.73 -16.35
CA GLY A 81 -1.67 26.20 -15.64
C GLY A 81 -2.95 25.37 -15.74
N ASP A 82 -3.08 24.27 -15.01
CA ASP A 82 -4.40 23.95 -14.46
C ASP A 82 -4.79 25.10 -13.51
N PRO A 83 -5.80 25.93 -13.84
CA PRO A 83 -6.17 27.07 -13.01
C PRO A 83 -6.70 26.67 -11.63
N TYR A 84 -7.01 25.37 -11.43
CA TYR A 84 -7.52 24.79 -10.20
C TYR A 84 -6.45 24.02 -9.42
N ALA A 85 -5.22 23.89 -9.93
CA ALA A 85 -4.16 23.21 -9.21
C ALA A 85 -3.73 23.99 -7.96
N PRO A 86 -3.61 23.36 -6.77
CA PRO A 86 -3.10 23.99 -5.57
C PRO A 86 -1.69 24.51 -5.79
N LEU A 87 -1.40 25.71 -5.30
CA LEU A 87 -0.08 26.32 -5.46
C LEU A 87 0.97 25.68 -4.56
N GLY A 88 0.54 25.13 -3.43
CA GLY A 88 1.43 24.64 -2.38
C GLY A 88 2.09 25.77 -1.58
N ILE A 89 2.72 25.38 -0.51
CA ILE A 89 3.51 26.26 0.38
C ILE A 89 4.98 26.01 0.07
N ARG A 90 5.69 27.01 -0.47
CA ARG A 90 7.12 26.89 -0.72
C ARG A 90 7.93 27.15 0.55
N LEU A 91 8.77 26.20 0.92
CA LEU A 91 9.72 26.30 2.04
C LEU A 91 11.14 26.04 1.51
N GLY A 92 11.78 27.10 1.04
CA GLY A 92 13.09 26.99 0.38
C GLY A 92 13.01 26.16 -0.88
N ALA A 93 13.73 25.05 -0.93
CA ALA A 93 13.75 24.10 -2.06
C ALA A 93 12.63 23.05 -1.97
N PHE A 94 11.65 23.21 -1.11
CA PHE A 94 10.55 22.26 -0.94
C PHE A 94 9.21 22.91 -1.23
N THR A 95 8.29 22.12 -1.78
CA THR A 95 6.88 22.48 -1.95
C THR A 95 6.03 21.52 -1.13
N LEU A 96 5.24 22.06 -0.21
CA LEU A 96 4.25 21.35 0.61
C LEU A 96 2.86 21.61 0.04
N ARG A 97 2.04 20.57 -0.10
CA ARG A 97 0.62 20.68 -0.50
C ARG A 97 -0.25 20.01 0.55
N PRO A 98 -0.72 20.76 1.55
CA PRO A 98 -1.68 20.24 2.52
C PRO A 98 -3.08 20.23 1.94
N SER A 99 -3.88 19.23 2.31
CA SER A 99 -5.32 19.24 2.13
C SER A 99 -6.04 18.68 3.34
N ILE A 100 -7.23 19.17 3.60
CA ILE A 100 -8.16 18.62 4.58
C ILE A 100 -9.53 18.51 3.94
N THR A 101 -10.17 17.35 4.11
CA THR A 101 -11.52 17.09 3.65
C THR A 101 -12.38 16.74 4.84
N GLN A 102 -13.45 17.52 5.06
CA GLN A 102 -14.49 17.20 6.03
C GLN A 102 -15.72 16.74 5.30
N SER A 103 -16.16 15.51 5.60
CA SER A 103 -17.32 14.88 4.97
C SER A 103 -18.32 14.43 6.02
N ALA A 104 -19.59 14.40 5.63
CA ALA A 104 -20.67 13.81 6.40
C ALA A 104 -21.51 12.91 5.48
N GLY A 105 -22.10 11.88 6.05
CA GLY A 105 -22.92 10.95 5.30
C GLY A 105 -23.46 9.81 6.12
N TRP A 106 -23.63 8.68 5.49
CA TRP A 106 -24.29 7.51 6.08
C TRP A 106 -23.52 6.24 5.73
N ASP A 107 -23.36 5.36 6.72
CA ASP A 107 -22.86 4.00 6.58
C ASP A 107 -23.98 3.03 6.97
N THR A 108 -24.35 2.12 6.08
CA THR A 108 -25.46 1.18 6.30
C THR A 108 -25.12 0.05 7.27
N ASN A 109 -23.83 -0.25 7.45
CA ASN A 109 -23.34 -1.33 8.30
C ASN A 109 -21.97 -0.98 8.90
N PRO A 110 -21.90 -0.03 9.83
CA PRO A 110 -20.64 0.45 10.38
C PRO A 110 -19.87 -0.63 11.16
N GLU A 111 -20.56 -1.61 11.72
CA GLU A 111 -19.96 -2.72 12.48
C GLU A 111 -19.50 -3.86 11.58
N ARG A 112 -19.93 -3.87 10.31
CA ARG A 112 -19.59 -4.93 9.34
C ARG A 112 -20.05 -6.31 9.80
N VAL A 113 -21.29 -6.40 10.24
CA VAL A 113 -21.94 -7.63 10.72
C VAL A 113 -22.83 -8.23 9.63
N GLU A 114 -23.03 -9.56 9.68
CA GLU A 114 -23.87 -10.29 8.74
C GLU A 114 -25.35 -9.98 8.95
N THR A 115 -25.80 -9.92 10.20
CA THR A 115 -27.19 -9.71 10.56
C THR A 115 -27.33 -8.63 11.64
N GLY A 116 -28.48 -7.96 11.68
CA GLY A 116 -28.73 -6.92 12.68
C GLY A 116 -27.97 -5.61 12.43
N ALA A 117 -27.49 -5.39 11.22
CA ALA A 117 -26.78 -4.17 10.87
C ALA A 117 -27.68 -2.94 11.08
N GLU A 118 -27.20 -1.97 11.84
CA GLU A 118 -27.82 -0.68 12.04
C GLU A 118 -27.04 0.43 11.36
N GLY A 119 -27.64 1.06 10.35
CA GLY A 119 -27.00 2.18 9.67
C GLY A 119 -26.81 3.38 10.59
N ARG A 120 -25.68 4.10 10.42
CA ARG A 120 -25.35 5.26 11.27
C ARG A 120 -24.86 6.45 10.45
N ALA A 121 -25.10 7.63 10.98
CA ALA A 121 -24.50 8.85 10.42
C ALA A 121 -23.00 8.84 10.70
N LEU A 122 -22.23 9.13 9.64
CA LEU A 122 -20.77 9.13 9.63
C LEU A 122 -20.25 10.55 9.38
N SER A 123 -19.31 10.97 10.23
CA SER A 123 -18.48 12.15 10.02
C SER A 123 -17.05 11.67 9.74
N ARG A 124 -16.51 12.01 8.56
CA ARG A 124 -15.15 11.64 8.16
C ARG A 124 -14.31 12.89 8.00
N THR A 125 -13.19 12.92 8.72
CA THR A 125 -12.12 13.90 8.52
C THR A 125 -10.95 13.22 7.86
N GLN A 126 -10.54 13.70 6.68
CA GLN A 126 -9.37 13.22 5.96
C GLN A 126 -8.36 14.36 5.85
N GLY A 127 -7.11 14.09 6.22
CA GLY A 127 -5.99 14.99 6.07
C GLY A 127 -4.93 14.38 5.17
N ASP A 128 -4.44 15.18 4.20
CA ASP A 128 -3.37 14.77 3.31
C ASP A 128 -2.31 15.87 3.26
N LEU A 129 -1.06 15.49 3.15
CA LEU A 129 0.06 16.40 2.98
C LEU A 129 1.06 15.78 2.03
N THR A 130 1.47 16.49 0.99
CA THR A 130 2.56 16.06 0.11
C THR A 130 3.75 17.00 0.20
N LEU A 131 4.96 16.45 0.05
CA LEU A 131 6.23 17.17 0.03
C LEU A 131 6.98 16.82 -1.24
N GLU A 132 7.48 17.79 -1.95
CA GLU A 132 8.37 17.62 -3.09
C GLU A 132 9.56 18.55 -2.98
N SER A 133 10.76 18.04 -3.28
CA SER A 133 11.95 18.88 -3.43
C SER A 133 12.05 19.42 -4.86
N ASP A 134 12.58 20.64 -4.96
CA ASP A 134 12.90 21.31 -6.23
C ASP A 134 14.43 21.24 -6.52
N TRP A 135 15.02 20.07 -6.28
CA TRP A 135 16.45 19.85 -6.51
C TRP A 135 16.70 19.46 -7.97
N SER A 136 17.82 19.91 -8.52
CA SER A 136 18.16 19.64 -9.91
C SER A 136 18.70 18.24 -10.17
N ARG A 137 19.22 17.54 -9.16
CA ARG A 137 19.92 16.25 -9.33
C ARG A 137 19.37 15.13 -8.45
N HIS A 138 18.86 15.44 -7.30
CA HIS A 138 18.31 14.47 -6.35
C HIS A 138 16.82 14.76 -6.16
N ALA A 139 16.08 13.85 -5.58
CA ALA A 139 14.67 14.08 -5.28
C ALA A 139 14.35 13.60 -3.86
N LEU A 140 13.66 14.43 -3.09
CA LEU A 140 12.98 14.04 -1.87
C LEU A 140 11.49 14.21 -2.09
N THR A 141 10.76 13.14 -1.88
CA THR A 141 9.30 13.13 -1.94
C THR A 141 8.75 12.60 -0.64
N GLY A 142 7.60 13.08 -0.25
CA GLY A 142 6.93 12.59 0.92
C GLY A 142 5.44 12.88 0.89
N SER A 143 4.60 12.12 1.58
CA SER A 143 3.21 12.44 1.89
C SER A 143 2.76 11.80 3.19
N VAL A 144 1.75 12.35 3.81
CA VAL A 144 1.03 11.79 4.96
C VAL A 144 -0.43 11.80 4.59
N SER A 145 -1.13 10.72 4.87
CA SER A 145 -2.58 10.67 4.81
C SER A 145 -3.13 10.13 6.12
N GLY A 146 -4.27 10.66 6.56
CA GLY A 146 -4.97 10.18 7.73
C GLY A 146 -6.47 10.31 7.54
N VAL A 147 -7.20 9.30 7.99
CA VAL A 147 -8.68 9.27 7.98
C VAL A 147 -9.16 8.99 9.39
N TYR A 148 -10.04 9.83 9.87
CA TYR A 148 -10.73 9.69 11.14
C TYR A 148 -12.23 9.61 10.91
N ASP A 149 -12.82 8.47 11.24
CA ASP A 149 -14.23 8.16 11.11
C ASP A 149 -14.91 8.20 12.46
N ALA A 150 -15.89 9.06 12.64
CA ALA A 150 -16.71 9.16 13.84
C ALA A 150 -18.18 8.93 13.51
N TYR A 151 -18.81 8.00 14.23
CA TYR A 151 -20.21 7.64 14.05
C TYR A 151 -21.09 8.34 15.08
N ARG A 152 -22.32 8.72 14.69
CA ARG A 152 -23.32 9.27 15.60
C ARG A 152 -24.30 8.21 16.04
N GLY A 153 -24.52 8.16 17.34
CA GLY A 153 -25.44 7.20 17.97
C GLY A 153 -24.79 5.84 18.21
N GLY A 154 -25.10 5.23 19.37
CA GLY A 154 -24.49 3.97 19.82
C GLY A 154 -23.07 4.13 20.37
N ASP A 155 -22.46 3.02 20.75
CA ASP A 155 -21.19 2.94 21.47
C ASP A 155 -20.00 2.61 20.54
N LEU A 156 -20.13 2.96 19.23
CA LEU A 156 -19.06 2.75 18.28
C LEU A 156 -17.92 3.74 18.50
N GLU A 157 -16.75 3.21 18.82
CA GLU A 157 -15.54 4.00 18.93
C GLU A 157 -15.12 4.56 17.57
N PRO A 158 -14.57 5.78 17.55
CA PRO A 158 -14.03 6.36 16.33
C PRO A 158 -12.87 5.52 15.78
N ARG A 159 -12.79 5.42 14.47
CA ARG A 159 -11.72 4.66 13.81
C ARG A 159 -10.71 5.60 13.17
N PHE A 160 -9.44 5.31 13.39
CA PHE A 160 -8.33 6.02 12.76
C PHE A 160 -7.54 5.08 11.86
N SER A 161 -7.22 5.57 10.67
CA SER A 161 -6.24 4.95 9.80
C SER A 161 -5.34 6.03 9.20
N GLY A 162 -4.07 5.71 9.02
CA GLY A 162 -3.12 6.65 8.47
C GLY A 162 -1.95 5.94 7.83
N ALA A 163 -1.32 6.63 6.90
CA ALA A 163 -0.11 6.16 6.24
C ALA A 163 0.87 7.30 6.05
N ALA A 164 2.14 6.97 6.08
CA ALA A 164 3.25 7.87 5.88
C ALA A 164 4.36 7.19 5.07
N ASP A 165 4.99 7.91 4.11
CA ASP A 165 6.12 7.44 3.28
C ASP A 165 7.07 8.61 3.00
N LEU A 166 8.33 8.39 3.01
CA LEU A 166 9.37 9.35 2.67
C LEU A 166 10.34 8.68 1.72
N GLY A 167 10.48 9.21 0.52
CA GLY A 167 11.39 8.71 -0.51
C GLY A 167 12.51 9.70 -0.78
N LEU A 168 13.77 9.26 -0.70
CA LEU A 168 14.94 10.00 -1.10
C LEU A 168 15.64 9.27 -2.24
N ARG A 169 15.75 9.91 -3.40
CA ARG A 169 16.53 9.44 -4.53
C ARG A 169 17.82 10.25 -4.65
N LEU A 170 18.95 9.55 -4.67
CA LEU A 170 20.27 10.10 -4.86
C LEU A 170 20.83 9.59 -6.21
N ASP A 171 20.91 10.48 -7.19
CA ASP A 171 21.54 10.19 -8.47
C ASP A 171 23.06 10.30 -8.32
N ILE A 172 23.73 9.16 -8.15
CA ILE A 172 25.19 9.06 -7.90
C ILE A 172 25.95 9.30 -9.21
N ARG A 173 25.50 8.65 -10.28
CA ARG A 173 26.01 8.78 -11.66
C ARG A 173 24.82 8.72 -12.63
N GLU A 174 25.07 8.98 -13.91
CA GLU A 174 24.03 8.91 -14.96
C GLU A 174 23.31 7.55 -15.02
N SER A 175 24.03 6.46 -14.70
CA SER A 175 23.50 5.10 -14.71
C SER A 175 23.40 4.46 -13.31
N THR A 176 23.56 5.25 -12.23
CA THR A 176 23.56 4.70 -10.87
C THR A 176 22.76 5.62 -9.95
N ALA A 177 21.71 5.08 -9.34
CA ALA A 177 20.88 5.78 -8.38
C ALA A 177 20.71 4.94 -7.12
N LEU A 178 20.76 5.58 -5.95
CA LEU A 178 20.39 5.02 -4.67
C LEU A 178 19.04 5.63 -4.26
N SER A 179 18.07 4.78 -4.02
CA SER A 179 16.77 5.16 -3.47
C SER A 179 16.66 4.66 -2.03
N LEU A 180 16.29 5.54 -1.12
CA LEU A 180 15.96 5.22 0.28
C LEU A 180 14.49 5.52 0.50
N ARG A 181 13.80 4.65 1.22
CA ARG A 181 12.40 4.83 1.54
C ARG A 181 12.13 4.49 2.99
N ALA A 182 11.30 5.30 3.65
CA ALA A 182 10.75 5.01 4.96
C ALA A 182 9.22 5.05 4.89
N THR A 183 8.56 4.08 5.52
CA THR A 183 7.11 3.95 5.53
C THR A 183 6.59 3.77 6.94
N ALA A 184 5.41 4.28 7.22
CA ALA A 184 4.64 3.97 8.42
C ALA A 184 3.17 3.88 8.04
N ALA A 185 2.45 2.92 8.62
CA ALA A 185 1.01 2.80 8.43
C ALA A 185 0.38 2.31 9.72
N THR A 186 -0.82 2.81 10.01
CA THR A 186 -1.62 2.32 11.12
C THR A 186 -3.08 2.23 10.72
N ALA A 187 -3.78 1.26 11.27
CA ALA A 187 -5.20 1.15 11.07
C ALA A 187 -5.86 0.22 12.09
N THR A 188 -7.15 0.46 12.29
CA THR A 188 -8.00 -0.36 13.14
C THR A 188 -8.43 -1.61 12.40
N GLU A 189 -8.22 -2.78 12.99
CA GLU A 189 -8.66 -4.06 12.45
C GLU A 189 -10.16 -4.27 12.72
N ARG A 190 -10.78 -5.13 11.92
CA ARG A 190 -12.17 -5.50 12.12
C ARG A 190 -12.27 -6.60 13.17
N VAL A 191 -13.10 -6.41 14.20
CA VAL A 191 -13.45 -7.46 15.16
C VAL A 191 -14.10 -8.63 14.43
N GLY A 192 -13.68 -9.85 14.77
CA GLY A 192 -14.23 -11.05 14.16
C GLY A 192 -13.68 -11.40 12.77
N SER A 193 -12.69 -10.67 12.26
CA SER A 193 -11.89 -11.18 11.12
C SER A 193 -11.08 -12.42 11.56
N PRO A 194 -10.64 -13.31 10.65
CA PRO A 194 -10.03 -14.59 11.01
C PRO A 194 -8.85 -14.50 11.98
N GLU A 195 -8.09 -13.41 11.91
CA GLU A 195 -6.90 -13.19 12.74
C GLU A 195 -7.17 -12.28 13.97
N VAL A 196 -8.43 -11.85 14.17
CA VAL A 196 -8.83 -10.99 15.29
C VAL A 196 -9.91 -11.68 16.12
N PRO A 197 -9.72 -11.85 17.44
CA PRO A 197 -10.73 -12.45 18.29
C PRO A 197 -12.09 -11.76 18.16
N SER A 198 -13.17 -12.55 18.13
CA SER A 198 -14.53 -12.04 17.94
C SER A 198 -15.17 -11.52 19.23
N ASP A 199 -14.53 -11.72 20.38
CA ASP A 199 -14.98 -11.32 21.71
C ASP A 199 -14.44 -9.94 22.14
N LEU A 200 -13.75 -9.24 21.23
CA LEU A 200 -13.29 -7.87 21.49
C LEU A 200 -14.44 -6.88 21.38
N ALA A 201 -14.44 -5.87 22.24
CA ALA A 201 -15.39 -4.76 22.21
C ALA A 201 -15.14 -3.83 21.01
N GLU A 202 -13.87 -3.68 20.65
CA GLU A 202 -13.44 -2.81 19.57
C GLU A 202 -12.27 -3.42 18.79
N GLY A 203 -12.10 -2.99 17.54
CA GLY A 203 -11.01 -3.43 16.69
C GLY A 203 -9.67 -2.90 17.16
N PRO A 204 -8.68 -3.77 17.41
CA PRO A 204 -7.35 -3.34 17.80
C PRO A 204 -6.64 -2.62 16.65
N GLN A 205 -5.67 -1.77 16.99
CA GLN A 205 -4.83 -1.13 15.98
C GLN A 205 -3.63 -1.99 15.62
N THR A 206 -3.32 -2.09 14.33
CA THR A 206 -2.06 -2.61 13.84
C THR A 206 -1.26 -1.50 13.19
N SER A 207 0.00 -1.36 13.61
CA SER A 207 0.94 -0.37 13.07
C SER A 207 2.11 -1.09 12.42
N THR A 208 2.52 -0.62 11.23
CA THR A 208 3.68 -1.16 10.52
C THR A 208 4.63 -0.04 10.16
N TYR A 209 5.91 -0.27 10.38
CA TYR A 209 7.00 0.64 10.06
C TYR A 209 7.97 -0.07 9.12
N GLY A 210 8.45 0.61 8.09
CA GLY A 210 9.35 0.03 7.11
C GLY A 210 10.48 0.97 6.71
N ALA A 211 11.60 0.40 6.33
CA ALA A 211 12.69 1.09 5.66
C ALA A 211 13.25 0.22 4.53
N GLU A 212 13.54 0.83 3.40
CA GLU A 212 14.09 0.17 2.21
C GLU A 212 15.24 0.98 1.64
N ALA A 213 16.25 0.29 1.12
CA ALA A 213 17.31 0.85 0.30
C ALA A 213 17.40 0.06 -1.01
N ALA A 214 17.43 0.75 -2.14
CA ALA A 214 17.56 0.15 -3.47
C ALA A 214 18.68 0.84 -4.25
N LEU A 215 19.66 0.07 -4.70
CA LEU A 215 20.75 0.53 -5.57
C LEU A 215 20.50 0.03 -6.99
N ALA A 216 20.18 0.94 -7.89
CA ALA A 216 19.98 0.68 -9.30
C ALA A 216 21.24 1.05 -10.10
N MET A 217 21.69 0.16 -10.96
CA MET A 217 22.89 0.32 -11.79
C MET A 217 22.60 -0.13 -13.23
N GLY A 218 22.98 0.70 -14.21
CA GLY A 218 22.87 0.40 -15.63
C GLY A 218 24.26 0.18 -16.25
N PHE A 219 24.41 -0.93 -17.00
CA PHE A 219 25.61 -1.30 -17.74
C PHE A 219 25.25 -1.56 -19.22
N GLY A 220 25.12 -0.49 -19.98
CA GLY A 220 24.63 -0.57 -21.35
C GLY A 220 23.16 -0.97 -21.41
N ARG A 221 22.86 -2.22 -21.81
CA ARG A 221 21.51 -2.78 -21.84
C ARG A 221 21.16 -3.60 -20.59
N LEU A 222 22.15 -3.90 -19.76
CA LEU A 222 21.94 -4.64 -18.52
C LEU A 222 21.58 -3.65 -17.41
N GLU A 223 20.49 -3.93 -16.73
CA GLU A 223 20.01 -3.20 -15.56
C GLU A 223 20.07 -4.13 -14.35
N THR A 224 20.64 -3.63 -13.26
CA THR A 224 20.80 -4.40 -12.03
C THR A 224 20.24 -3.59 -10.89
N THR A 225 19.38 -4.19 -10.07
CA THR A 225 18.90 -3.56 -8.84
C THR A 225 19.12 -4.48 -7.66
N LEU A 226 19.86 -4.00 -6.68
CA LEU A 226 20.00 -4.62 -5.36
C LEU A 226 19.09 -3.89 -4.38
N ARG A 227 18.28 -4.62 -3.62
CA ARG A 227 17.33 -4.08 -2.66
C ARG A 227 17.50 -4.75 -1.31
N GLY A 228 17.42 -3.95 -0.24
CA GLY A 228 17.34 -4.42 1.12
C GLY A 228 16.22 -3.69 1.84
N ALA A 229 15.44 -4.40 2.64
CA ALA A 229 14.34 -3.81 3.40
C ALA A 229 14.22 -4.43 4.80
N ILE A 230 13.70 -3.64 5.73
CA ILE A 230 13.27 -4.07 7.05
C ILE A 230 11.88 -3.51 7.32
N ALA A 231 11.01 -4.30 7.90
CA ALA A 231 9.69 -3.87 8.33
C ALA A 231 9.38 -4.46 9.71
N ARG A 232 8.68 -3.69 10.55
CA ARG A 232 8.16 -4.12 11.84
C ARG A 232 6.66 -3.92 11.88
N SER A 233 5.93 -4.96 12.30
CA SER A 233 4.49 -4.91 12.60
C SER A 233 4.31 -4.98 14.11
N VAL A 234 3.47 -4.10 14.64
CA VAL A 234 3.12 -4.01 16.06
C VAL A 234 1.60 -4.02 16.18
N ASN A 235 1.09 -4.90 17.00
CA ASN A 235 -0.34 -5.08 17.23
C ASN A 235 -0.70 -4.57 18.61
N ALA A 236 -1.65 -3.65 18.70
CA ALA A 236 -2.16 -3.18 19.99
C ALA A 236 -2.96 -4.28 20.69
N ASP A 237 -2.94 -4.27 22.02
CA ASP A 237 -3.80 -5.13 22.83
C ASP A 237 -5.27 -4.96 22.45
N GLY A 238 -6.01 -6.05 22.44
CA GLY A 238 -7.45 -6.02 22.33
C GLY A 238 -8.13 -5.76 23.67
N VAL A 239 -9.31 -5.15 23.66
CA VAL A 239 -10.14 -4.95 24.86
C VAL A 239 -11.47 -5.68 24.67
N ARG A 240 -11.84 -6.54 25.64
CA ARG A 240 -13.13 -7.22 25.65
C ARG A 240 -14.23 -6.35 26.25
N ALA A 241 -15.48 -6.73 26.04
CA ALA A 241 -16.64 -6.02 26.59
C ALA A 241 -16.65 -5.94 28.13
N ASP A 242 -15.99 -6.86 28.82
CA ASP A 242 -15.81 -6.84 30.28
C ASP A 242 -14.63 -5.96 30.76
N GLY A 243 -13.93 -5.29 29.83
CA GLY A 243 -12.77 -4.47 30.12
C GLY A 243 -11.45 -5.25 30.26
N SER A 244 -11.48 -6.57 30.15
CA SER A 244 -10.22 -7.37 30.17
C SER A 244 -9.41 -7.16 28.90
N ARG A 245 -8.07 -7.22 29.03
CA ARG A 245 -7.16 -7.06 27.90
C ARG A 245 -6.77 -8.41 27.30
N VAL A 246 -6.61 -8.44 26.00
CA VAL A 246 -6.06 -9.55 25.22
C VAL A 246 -4.72 -9.08 24.71
N ASP A 247 -3.64 -9.66 25.25
CA ASP A 247 -2.30 -9.43 24.75
C ASP A 247 -2.16 -9.99 23.32
N ARG A 248 -1.67 -9.17 22.41
CA ARG A 248 -1.42 -9.51 21.01
C ARG A 248 0.06 -9.33 20.61
N SER A 249 0.93 -9.17 21.57
CA SER A 249 2.36 -9.02 21.32
C SER A 249 2.98 -10.25 20.62
N ASP A 250 2.39 -11.43 20.79
CA ASP A 250 2.77 -12.64 20.05
C ASP A 250 2.57 -12.53 18.54
N ASP A 251 1.77 -11.57 18.06
CA ASP A 251 1.57 -11.26 16.64
C ASP A 251 2.55 -10.21 16.12
N ASP A 252 3.36 -9.62 16.99
CA ASP A 252 4.40 -8.67 16.60
C ASP A 252 5.55 -9.39 15.92
N PHE A 253 6.02 -8.79 14.81
CA PHE A 253 7.16 -9.38 14.10
C PHE A 253 8.01 -8.32 13.42
N THR A 254 9.26 -8.71 13.17
CA THR A 254 10.19 -7.98 12.29
C THR A 254 10.49 -8.84 11.07
N GLU A 255 10.40 -8.25 9.90
CA GLU A 255 10.73 -8.88 8.63
C GLU A 255 11.92 -8.16 7.98
N THR A 256 12.90 -8.92 7.54
CA THR A 256 14.03 -8.43 6.75
C THR A 256 14.00 -9.08 5.38
N ARG A 257 14.32 -8.31 4.32
CA ARG A 257 14.35 -8.77 2.93
C ARG A 257 15.61 -8.35 2.23
N ALA A 258 16.07 -9.19 1.31
CA ALA A 258 17.09 -8.86 0.33
C ALA A 258 16.65 -9.38 -1.04
N ALA A 259 16.79 -8.56 -2.08
CA ALA A 259 16.42 -8.94 -3.44
C ALA A 259 17.46 -8.48 -4.45
N LEU A 260 17.67 -9.28 -5.49
CA LEU A 260 18.47 -8.96 -6.65
C LEU A 260 17.61 -9.10 -7.90
N ARG A 261 17.53 -8.03 -8.69
CA ARG A 261 16.88 -8.03 -10.01
C ARG A 261 17.93 -7.79 -11.09
N LEU A 262 17.83 -8.57 -12.14
CA LEU A 262 18.62 -8.43 -13.37
C LEU A 262 17.67 -8.25 -14.55
N GLY A 263 17.71 -7.08 -15.18
CA GLY A 263 16.91 -6.72 -16.35
C GLY A 263 17.81 -6.58 -17.59
N TYR A 264 17.25 -6.83 -18.75
CA TYR A 264 17.94 -6.61 -20.02
C TYR A 264 17.06 -5.80 -20.97
N ALA A 265 17.46 -4.57 -21.27
CA ALA A 265 16.75 -3.68 -22.19
C ALA A 265 16.82 -4.19 -23.62
N VAL A 266 15.89 -5.07 -24.02
CA VAL A 266 15.78 -5.59 -25.40
C VAL A 266 15.48 -4.46 -26.35
N SER A 267 14.61 -3.56 -25.95
CA SER A 267 14.26 -2.32 -26.66
C SER A 267 13.96 -1.21 -25.63
N PRO A 268 13.80 0.06 -26.05
CA PRO A 268 13.35 1.12 -25.16
C PRO A 268 11.96 0.90 -24.54
N ARG A 269 11.22 -0.11 -25.01
CA ARG A 269 9.83 -0.41 -24.62
C ARG A 269 9.68 -1.74 -23.92
N LEU A 270 10.74 -2.53 -23.81
CA LEU A 270 10.68 -3.88 -23.25
C LEU A 270 11.98 -4.21 -22.54
N THR A 271 11.87 -4.38 -21.22
CA THR A 271 12.95 -4.83 -20.33
C THR A 271 12.48 -6.08 -19.58
N PRO A 272 12.66 -7.28 -20.13
CA PRO A 272 12.49 -8.51 -19.35
C PRO A 272 13.50 -8.55 -18.21
N PHE A 273 13.11 -9.19 -17.10
CA PHE A 273 13.95 -9.35 -15.92
C PHE A 273 13.75 -10.69 -15.22
N VAL A 274 14.73 -11.05 -14.42
CA VAL A 274 14.64 -12.08 -13.40
C VAL A 274 14.91 -11.46 -12.04
N GLU A 275 14.20 -11.92 -11.00
CA GLU A 275 14.37 -11.43 -9.63
C GLU A 275 14.42 -12.61 -8.68
N ALA A 276 15.39 -12.59 -7.76
CA ALA A 276 15.47 -13.48 -6.62
C ALA A 276 15.39 -12.67 -5.33
N GLU A 277 14.58 -13.13 -4.37
CA GLU A 277 14.38 -12.49 -3.08
C GLU A 277 14.49 -13.54 -1.98
N ILE A 278 15.11 -13.18 -0.88
CA ILE A 278 15.09 -13.92 0.38
C ILE A 278 14.53 -12.98 1.44
N ASP A 279 13.63 -13.50 2.28
CA ASP A 279 13.10 -12.80 3.43
C ASP A 279 13.20 -13.66 4.69
N GLN A 280 13.31 -13.02 5.83
CA GLN A 280 13.28 -13.64 7.13
C GLN A 280 12.28 -12.89 8.01
N ARG A 281 11.43 -13.64 8.68
CA ARG A 281 10.46 -13.11 9.63
C ARG A 281 10.71 -13.67 11.02
N ARG A 282 10.72 -12.76 12.01
CA ARG A 282 10.93 -13.05 13.41
C ARG A 282 9.79 -12.49 14.24
N TYR A 283 9.09 -13.34 14.94
CA TYR A 283 8.00 -12.99 15.85
C TYR A 283 8.50 -12.82 17.28
N GLU A 284 7.73 -12.13 18.12
CA GLU A 284 7.99 -11.98 19.54
C GLU A 284 7.26 -13.06 20.35
N GLY A 285 7.70 -13.27 21.59
CA GLY A 285 7.03 -14.12 22.56
C GLY A 285 6.76 -15.54 22.08
N ALA A 286 5.55 -16.03 22.33
CA ALA A 286 5.09 -17.34 21.87
C ALA A 286 4.86 -17.38 20.34
N GLY A 287 4.76 -16.22 19.69
CA GLY A 287 4.71 -16.07 18.24
C GLY A 287 5.96 -16.60 17.53
N ALA A 288 7.10 -16.74 18.19
CA ALA A 288 8.36 -17.27 17.63
C ALA A 288 8.22 -18.67 16.99
N ARG A 289 7.16 -19.41 17.30
CA ARG A 289 6.83 -20.67 16.58
C ARG A 289 6.49 -20.46 15.11
N ARG A 290 6.24 -19.21 14.70
CA ARG A 290 5.94 -18.78 13.32
C ARG A 290 7.17 -18.18 12.63
N ASP A 291 8.31 -18.17 13.28
CA ASP A 291 9.56 -17.72 12.66
C ASP A 291 9.81 -18.49 11.37
N SER A 292 10.19 -17.77 10.33
CA SER A 292 10.27 -18.35 9.00
C SER A 292 11.32 -17.67 8.12
N VAL A 293 11.78 -18.42 7.12
CA VAL A 293 12.59 -17.91 6.00
C VAL A 293 11.85 -18.16 4.70
N GLY A 294 11.68 -17.12 3.92
CA GLY A 294 11.05 -17.19 2.60
C GLY A 294 12.07 -17.01 1.48
N THR A 295 11.90 -17.75 0.41
CA THR A 295 12.61 -17.52 -0.86
C THR A 295 11.61 -17.32 -1.98
N THR A 296 11.88 -16.38 -2.88
CA THR A 296 11.02 -16.09 -4.02
C THR A 296 11.85 -15.91 -5.27
N ALA A 297 11.47 -16.59 -6.34
CA ALA A 297 12.03 -16.40 -7.67
C ALA A 297 10.94 -15.92 -8.63
N ARG A 298 11.22 -14.87 -9.40
CA ARG A 298 10.27 -14.30 -10.37
C ARG A 298 10.93 -14.05 -11.71
N VAL A 299 10.13 -14.15 -12.74
CA VAL A 299 10.43 -13.63 -14.07
C VAL A 299 9.37 -12.60 -14.44
N GLY A 300 9.77 -11.56 -15.15
CA GLY A 300 8.84 -10.51 -15.50
C GLY A 300 9.35 -9.62 -16.61
N ALA A 301 8.59 -8.58 -16.91
CA ALA A 301 8.96 -7.57 -17.88
C ALA A 301 8.39 -6.20 -17.49
N GLU A 302 9.22 -5.18 -17.62
CA GLU A 302 8.77 -3.80 -17.73
C GLU A 302 8.41 -3.55 -19.20
N ILE A 303 7.21 -3.02 -19.42
CA ILE A 303 6.61 -2.88 -20.74
C ILE A 303 6.08 -1.46 -20.96
N GLU A 304 6.41 -0.90 -22.12
CA GLU A 304 5.76 0.28 -22.69
C GLU A 304 5.15 -0.12 -24.03
N LEU A 305 4.03 -0.86 -23.98
CA LEU A 305 3.38 -1.38 -25.20
C LEU A 305 3.04 -0.28 -26.20
N THR A 306 2.60 0.85 -25.68
CA THR A 306 2.38 2.08 -26.45
C THR A 306 2.77 3.28 -25.58
N ARG A 307 2.81 4.47 -26.14
CA ARG A 307 2.95 5.71 -25.34
C ARG A 307 1.82 5.92 -24.33
N LEU A 308 0.74 5.14 -24.47
CA LEU A 308 -0.48 5.25 -23.66
C LEU A 308 -0.62 4.12 -22.64
N LEU A 309 0.16 3.05 -22.75
CA LEU A 309 0.09 1.87 -21.89
C LEU A 309 1.49 1.43 -21.48
N ALA A 310 1.79 1.59 -20.21
CA ALA A 310 3.04 1.20 -19.60
C ALA A 310 2.82 0.48 -18.26
N GLY A 311 3.78 -0.31 -17.84
CA GLY A 311 3.75 -0.97 -16.54
C GLY A 311 4.69 -2.15 -16.43
N GLU A 312 4.46 -2.97 -15.42
CA GLU A 312 5.25 -4.16 -15.09
C GLU A 312 4.33 -5.36 -14.88
N VAL A 313 4.78 -6.53 -15.33
CA VAL A 313 4.16 -7.82 -15.03
C VAL A 313 5.23 -8.81 -14.62
N SER A 314 4.94 -9.63 -13.62
CA SER A 314 5.84 -10.70 -13.19
C SER A 314 5.06 -11.88 -12.63
N ALA A 315 5.65 -13.07 -12.74
CA ALA A 315 5.16 -14.29 -12.12
C ALA A 315 6.34 -15.11 -11.60
N GLY A 316 6.09 -15.97 -10.63
CA GLY A 316 7.14 -16.75 -10.01
C GLY A 316 6.62 -17.73 -8.98
N TRP A 317 7.52 -18.17 -8.16
CA TRP A 317 7.28 -19.15 -7.10
C TRP A 317 7.88 -18.66 -5.79
N GLN A 318 7.17 -18.89 -4.70
CA GLN A 318 7.60 -18.59 -3.34
C GLN A 318 7.57 -19.89 -2.53
N GLU A 319 8.61 -20.09 -1.74
CA GLU A 319 8.74 -21.13 -0.73
C GLU A 319 9.00 -20.48 0.61
N ARG A 320 8.41 -21.02 1.66
CA ARG A 320 8.57 -20.53 3.03
C ARG A 320 8.75 -21.69 3.99
N ASP A 321 9.91 -21.71 4.63
CA ASP A 321 10.30 -22.68 5.61
C ASP A 321 10.06 -22.13 7.02
N TYR A 322 9.26 -22.83 7.82
CA TYR A 322 9.00 -22.47 9.21
C TYR A 322 10.01 -23.14 10.14
N GLU A 323 10.49 -22.42 11.15
CA GLU A 323 11.41 -23.01 12.16
C GLU A 323 10.71 -24.08 13.01
N SER A 324 9.39 -24.00 13.16
CA SER A 324 8.59 -25.01 13.87
C SER A 324 8.22 -26.18 12.98
N PRO A 325 8.71 -27.40 13.24
CA PRO A 325 8.36 -28.59 12.44
C PRO A 325 6.86 -28.93 12.47
N ALA A 326 6.12 -28.42 13.46
CA ALA A 326 4.68 -28.66 13.59
C ALA A 326 3.84 -27.90 12.56
N ARG A 327 4.41 -26.90 11.87
CA ARG A 327 3.67 -26.04 10.93
C ARG A 327 3.75 -26.53 9.49
N GLY A 328 4.81 -27.26 9.14
CA GLY A 328 5.09 -27.64 7.74
C GLY A 328 5.54 -26.44 6.89
N ASP A 329 6.15 -26.70 5.76
CA ASP A 329 6.60 -25.69 4.82
C ASP A 329 5.42 -25.29 3.91
N ALA A 330 5.43 -24.05 3.41
CA ALA A 330 4.41 -23.55 2.52
C ALA A 330 5.04 -23.13 1.18
N THR A 331 4.39 -23.49 0.08
CA THR A 331 4.85 -23.11 -1.27
C THR A 331 3.68 -22.60 -2.10
N GLY A 332 3.92 -21.61 -2.95
CA GLY A 332 2.84 -21.08 -3.77
C GLY A 332 3.32 -20.27 -4.97
N ALA A 333 2.44 -20.17 -5.96
CA ALA A 333 2.66 -19.30 -7.10
C ALA A 333 2.47 -17.83 -6.67
N VAL A 334 3.35 -16.96 -7.13
CA VAL A 334 3.26 -15.53 -6.93
C VAL A 334 3.18 -14.81 -8.27
N ALA A 335 2.35 -13.79 -8.33
CA ALA A 335 2.20 -12.97 -9.53
C ALA A 335 2.01 -11.51 -9.12
N GLN A 336 2.47 -10.60 -9.96
CA GLN A 336 2.25 -9.18 -9.80
C GLN A 336 2.07 -8.54 -11.17
N ALA A 337 1.11 -7.64 -11.27
CA ALA A 337 0.89 -6.81 -12.44
C ALA A 337 0.51 -5.40 -12.00
N ARG A 338 1.08 -4.39 -12.65
CA ARG A 338 0.66 -3.00 -12.53
C ARG A 338 0.78 -2.34 -13.90
N LEU A 339 -0.35 -1.93 -14.44
CA LEU A 339 -0.42 -1.30 -15.75
C LEU A 339 -1.14 0.05 -15.62
N VAL A 340 -0.60 1.07 -16.26
CA VAL A 340 -1.22 2.39 -16.37
C VAL A 340 -1.53 2.64 -17.84
N TRP A 341 -2.80 2.90 -18.11
CA TRP A 341 -3.31 3.19 -19.43
C TRP A 341 -3.94 4.57 -19.47
N THR A 342 -3.43 5.43 -20.35
CA THR A 342 -3.91 6.80 -20.54
C THR A 342 -4.53 6.95 -21.93
N PRO A 343 -5.75 6.38 -22.18
CA PRO A 343 -6.38 6.39 -23.50
C PRO A 343 -6.59 7.80 -24.05
N THR A 344 -6.74 8.77 -23.16
CA THR A 344 -6.83 10.19 -23.49
C THR A 344 -6.06 11.01 -22.45
N PRO A 345 -5.68 12.27 -22.75
CA PRO A 345 -5.07 13.16 -21.75
C PRO A 345 -5.96 13.47 -20.53
N LEU A 346 -7.23 13.12 -20.61
CA LEU A 346 -8.22 13.35 -19.55
C LEU A 346 -8.57 12.09 -18.76
N THR A 347 -8.10 10.92 -19.21
CA THR A 347 -8.48 9.63 -18.62
C THR A 347 -7.23 8.84 -18.27
N THR A 348 -7.14 8.40 -17.03
CA THR A 348 -6.13 7.46 -16.58
C THR A 348 -6.83 6.22 -16.02
N VAL A 349 -6.40 5.05 -16.46
CA VAL A 349 -6.87 3.75 -15.96
C VAL A 349 -5.66 3.04 -15.36
N THR A 350 -5.75 2.66 -14.10
CA THR A 350 -4.73 1.85 -13.43
C THR A 350 -5.29 0.46 -13.18
N LEU A 351 -4.56 -0.55 -13.63
CA LEU A 351 -4.84 -1.97 -13.36
C LEU A 351 -3.75 -2.48 -12.42
N ALA A 352 -4.14 -3.15 -11.35
CA ALA A 352 -3.20 -3.81 -10.47
C ALA A 352 -3.70 -5.22 -10.10
N GLY A 353 -2.77 -6.16 -9.97
CA GLY A 353 -3.04 -7.52 -9.54
C GLY A 353 -1.85 -8.05 -8.75
N GLU A 354 -2.14 -8.86 -7.73
CA GLU A 354 -1.13 -9.48 -6.89
C GLU A 354 -1.63 -10.85 -6.41
N SER A 355 -0.77 -11.85 -6.45
CA SER A 355 -0.92 -13.11 -5.73
C SER A 355 0.34 -13.35 -4.91
N ARG A 356 0.17 -13.73 -3.64
CA ARG A 356 1.27 -13.99 -2.73
C ARG A 356 0.89 -15.03 -1.69
N LEU A 357 1.89 -15.75 -1.20
CA LEU A 357 1.78 -16.56 -0.01
C LEU A 357 1.99 -15.67 1.22
N ALA A 358 1.02 -15.65 2.12
CA ALA A 358 1.03 -14.88 3.35
C ALA A 358 1.09 -15.82 4.56
N GLU A 359 1.70 -15.38 5.64
CA GLU A 359 1.59 -16.08 6.91
C GLU A 359 0.27 -15.72 7.60
N THR A 360 -0.20 -16.62 8.46
CA THR A 360 -1.44 -16.46 9.20
C THR A 360 -1.28 -16.88 10.66
N SER A 361 -2.06 -16.27 11.54
CA SER A 361 -2.22 -16.68 12.94
C SER A 361 -3.40 -17.63 13.14
N VAL A 362 -4.16 -17.93 12.09
CA VAL A 362 -5.32 -18.85 12.16
C VAL A 362 -4.87 -20.23 12.59
N ALA A 363 -5.49 -20.75 13.64
CA ALA A 363 -5.17 -22.05 14.21
C ALA A 363 -5.41 -23.18 13.19
N GLY A 364 -4.39 -24.02 12.99
CA GLY A 364 -4.45 -25.14 12.04
C GLY A 364 -4.11 -24.78 10.60
N ALA A 365 -3.99 -23.48 10.27
CA ALA A 365 -3.56 -23.08 8.94
C ALA A 365 -2.03 -22.98 8.87
N THR A 366 -1.43 -23.45 7.78
CA THR A 366 0.00 -23.35 7.51
C THR A 366 0.34 -21.99 6.92
N ALA A 367 -0.42 -21.55 5.94
CA ALA A 367 -0.26 -20.28 5.23
C ALA A 367 -1.60 -19.78 4.73
N ALA A 368 -1.62 -18.60 4.12
CA ALA A 368 -2.76 -18.08 3.40
C ALA A 368 -2.34 -17.63 1.99
N GLU A 369 -3.03 -18.10 0.96
CA GLU A 369 -2.87 -17.58 -0.38
C GLU A 369 -3.74 -16.32 -0.52
N ALA A 370 -3.11 -15.16 -0.60
CA ALA A 370 -3.77 -13.88 -0.75
C ALA A 370 -3.67 -13.39 -2.19
N ARG A 371 -4.83 -13.18 -2.83
CA ARG A 371 -4.96 -12.68 -4.20
C ARG A 371 -5.71 -11.36 -4.20
N ARG A 372 -5.30 -10.43 -5.02
CA ARG A 372 -5.96 -9.13 -5.19
C ARG A 372 -5.95 -8.70 -6.65
N ALA A 373 -7.03 -8.06 -7.07
CA ALA A 373 -7.12 -7.40 -8.36
C ALA A 373 -7.86 -6.08 -8.20
N SER A 374 -7.45 -5.05 -8.94
CA SER A 374 -8.14 -3.76 -8.91
C SER A 374 -8.06 -3.04 -10.23
N VAL A 375 -9.08 -2.27 -10.49
CA VAL A 375 -9.17 -1.30 -11.58
C VAL A 375 -9.53 0.05 -10.97
N ALA A 376 -8.77 1.08 -11.30
CA ALA A 376 -9.05 2.44 -10.91
C ALA A 376 -9.09 3.33 -12.14
N ILE A 377 -10.08 4.22 -12.22
CA ILE A 377 -10.30 5.14 -13.34
C ILE A 377 -10.39 6.55 -12.77
N ALA A 378 -9.58 7.46 -13.30
CA ALA A 378 -9.70 8.88 -13.07
C ALA A 378 -10.02 9.56 -14.40
N HIS A 379 -11.07 10.38 -14.44
CA HIS A 379 -11.51 11.08 -15.64
C HIS A 379 -11.83 12.54 -15.34
N ARG A 380 -11.21 13.45 -16.10
CA ARG A 380 -11.52 14.88 -16.02
C ARG A 380 -12.61 15.23 -17.02
N LEU A 381 -13.85 15.31 -16.55
CA LEU A 381 -14.97 15.77 -17.36
C LEU A 381 -14.79 17.23 -17.79
N ARG A 382 -14.29 18.06 -16.88
CA ARG A 382 -13.94 19.48 -17.07
C ARG A 382 -12.69 19.79 -16.23
N ARG A 383 -12.07 20.94 -16.45
CA ARG A 383 -10.95 21.41 -15.61
C ARG A 383 -11.32 21.51 -14.12
N SER A 384 -12.61 21.82 -13.84
CA SER A 384 -13.15 21.94 -12.48
C SER A 384 -13.88 20.69 -11.98
N LEU A 385 -14.03 19.63 -12.80
CA LEU A 385 -14.84 18.47 -12.45
C LEU A 385 -14.10 17.18 -12.78
N VAL A 386 -13.74 16.45 -11.74
CA VAL A 386 -13.04 15.16 -11.81
C VAL A 386 -13.96 14.05 -11.30
N LEU A 387 -14.02 12.96 -12.02
CA LEU A 387 -14.64 11.71 -11.63
C LEU A 387 -13.56 10.68 -11.32
N ASP A 388 -13.74 9.93 -10.27
CA ASP A 388 -12.99 8.72 -10.00
C ASP A 388 -13.92 7.53 -9.79
N ALA A 389 -13.46 6.35 -10.17
CA ALA A 389 -14.15 5.10 -9.90
C ALA A 389 -13.12 4.01 -9.67
N SER A 390 -13.44 3.06 -8.79
CA SER A 390 -12.60 1.89 -8.55
C SER A 390 -13.46 0.65 -8.32
N LEU A 391 -12.91 -0.49 -8.74
CA LEU A 391 -13.41 -1.82 -8.43
C LEU A 391 -12.23 -2.63 -7.94
N SER A 392 -12.37 -3.30 -6.81
CA SER A 392 -11.37 -4.21 -6.28
C SER A 392 -12.00 -5.52 -5.85
N TRP A 393 -11.23 -6.56 -6.03
CA TRP A 393 -11.50 -7.91 -5.57
C TRP A 393 -10.31 -8.39 -4.74
N ALA A 394 -10.58 -9.06 -3.62
CA ALA A 394 -9.57 -9.72 -2.82
C ALA A 394 -10.09 -11.08 -2.37
N GLY A 395 -9.30 -12.13 -2.57
CA GLY A 395 -9.56 -13.47 -2.10
C GLY A 395 -8.44 -13.93 -1.18
N THR A 396 -8.78 -14.64 -0.12
CA THR A 396 -7.82 -15.27 0.81
C THR A 396 -8.27 -16.69 1.08
N ASP A 397 -7.42 -17.66 0.73
CA ASP A 397 -7.63 -19.07 1.00
C ASP A 397 -6.60 -19.51 2.06
N TYR A 398 -7.06 -20.12 3.16
CA TYR A 398 -6.21 -20.55 4.26
C TYR A 398 -5.85 -22.02 4.09
N GLU A 399 -4.56 -22.32 3.91
CA GLU A 399 -4.07 -23.67 3.70
C GLU A 399 -4.12 -24.48 4.99
N GLY A 400 -4.66 -25.70 4.91
CA GLY A 400 -4.78 -26.62 6.04
C GLY A 400 -6.11 -26.55 6.79
N VAL A 401 -6.95 -25.56 6.51
CA VAL A 401 -8.30 -25.40 7.08
C VAL A 401 -9.29 -25.01 6.00
N SER A 402 -10.58 -25.31 6.22
CA SER A 402 -11.65 -24.94 5.29
C SER A 402 -12.14 -23.50 5.57
N LEU A 403 -11.23 -22.54 5.47
CA LEU A 403 -11.54 -21.12 5.64
C LEU A 403 -11.12 -20.37 4.38
N SER A 404 -12.05 -19.60 3.83
CA SER A 404 -11.76 -18.66 2.73
C SER A 404 -12.59 -17.40 2.91
N GLU A 405 -12.07 -16.29 2.41
CA GLU A 405 -12.74 -15.01 2.37
C GLU A 405 -12.64 -14.41 0.97
N GLU A 406 -13.73 -13.81 0.51
CA GLU A 406 -13.79 -13.05 -0.74
C GLU A 406 -14.42 -11.69 -0.49
N LEU A 407 -13.71 -10.63 -0.87
CA LEU A 407 -14.17 -9.26 -0.77
C LEU A 407 -14.25 -8.63 -2.16
N ILE A 408 -15.41 -8.07 -2.47
CA ILE A 408 -15.61 -7.16 -3.60
C ILE A 408 -15.90 -5.78 -3.05
N ALA A 409 -15.17 -4.76 -3.51
CA ALA A 409 -15.44 -3.38 -3.17
C ALA A 409 -15.43 -2.49 -4.41
N ALA A 410 -16.46 -1.66 -4.54
CA ALA A 410 -16.61 -0.68 -5.59
C ALA A 410 -16.74 0.72 -4.97
N ALA A 411 -16.15 1.73 -5.61
CA ALA A 411 -16.33 3.11 -5.20
C ALA A 411 -16.43 4.03 -6.41
N ALA A 412 -17.16 5.13 -6.25
CA ALA A 412 -17.22 6.22 -7.20
C ALA A 412 -17.13 7.55 -6.45
N GLY A 413 -16.38 8.49 -7.02
CA GLY A 413 -16.15 9.81 -6.46
C GLY A 413 -16.34 10.90 -7.49
N LEU A 414 -16.74 12.06 -7.01
CA LEU A 414 -16.85 13.30 -7.76
C LEU A 414 -16.15 14.39 -6.96
N GLU A 415 -15.25 15.12 -7.61
CA GLU A 415 -14.65 16.33 -7.08
C GLU A 415 -14.98 17.51 -7.97
N TRP A 416 -15.68 18.49 -7.41
CA TRP A 416 -15.98 19.76 -8.08
C TRP A 416 -15.15 20.87 -7.44
N ARG A 417 -14.12 21.32 -8.17
CA ARG A 417 -13.20 22.38 -7.77
C ARG A 417 -13.87 23.73 -8.05
N LEU A 418 -14.10 24.48 -7.00
CA LEU A 418 -14.67 25.84 -7.09
C LEU A 418 -13.55 26.84 -7.38
N ASP A 419 -12.40 26.67 -6.74
CA ASP A 419 -11.17 27.40 -6.98
C ASP A 419 -9.94 26.55 -6.64
N ARG A 420 -8.73 27.13 -6.48
CA ARG A 420 -7.51 26.42 -6.16
C ARG A 420 -7.45 25.89 -4.74
N GLY A 421 -8.25 26.45 -3.84
CA GLY A 421 -8.23 26.13 -2.41
C GLY A 421 -9.47 25.41 -1.93
N LEU A 422 -10.52 25.34 -2.75
CA LEU A 422 -11.83 24.85 -2.32
C LEU A 422 -12.45 23.92 -3.36
N ALA A 423 -12.85 22.73 -2.92
CA ALA A 423 -13.63 21.78 -3.72
C ALA A 423 -14.77 21.17 -2.89
N VAL A 424 -15.83 20.78 -3.57
CA VAL A 424 -16.92 19.94 -3.04
C VAL A 424 -16.68 18.52 -3.52
N THR A 425 -16.79 17.55 -2.62
CA THR A 425 -16.60 16.13 -2.90
C THR A 425 -17.87 15.36 -2.62
N ALA A 426 -18.16 14.36 -3.46
CA ALA A 426 -19.18 13.35 -3.18
C ALA A 426 -18.55 11.98 -3.43
N ARG A 427 -18.81 11.02 -2.56
CA ARG A 427 -18.29 9.66 -2.67
C ARG A 427 -19.34 8.65 -2.25
N TYR A 428 -19.43 7.58 -3.03
CA TYR A 428 -20.19 6.39 -2.69
C TYR A 428 -19.26 5.19 -2.76
N SER A 429 -19.38 4.29 -1.81
CA SER A 429 -18.68 3.01 -1.81
C SER A 429 -19.61 1.89 -1.39
N HIS A 430 -19.46 0.75 -2.03
CA HIS A 430 -20.14 -0.51 -1.77
C HIS A 430 -19.09 -1.57 -1.50
N GLU A 431 -19.27 -2.38 -0.46
CA GLU A 431 -18.44 -3.53 -0.19
C GLU A 431 -19.29 -4.74 0.18
N ARG A 432 -18.86 -5.91 -0.27
CA ARG A 432 -19.42 -7.21 0.07
C ARG A 432 -18.30 -8.16 0.42
N LEU A 433 -18.35 -8.70 1.61
CA LEU A 433 -17.50 -9.79 2.07
C LEU A 433 -18.32 -11.06 2.15
N GLU A 434 -17.79 -12.14 1.61
CA GLU A 434 -18.24 -13.52 1.80
C GLU A 434 -17.13 -14.28 2.52
N SER A 435 -17.48 -15.01 3.58
CA SER A 435 -16.56 -15.80 4.39
C SER A 435 -17.17 -17.15 4.68
N THR A 436 -16.38 -18.22 4.58
CA THR A 436 -16.83 -19.55 5.01
C THR A 436 -16.95 -19.67 6.53
N ARG A 437 -16.51 -18.64 7.28
CA ARG A 437 -16.70 -18.55 8.72
C ARG A 437 -18.11 -18.08 9.04
N PRO A 438 -18.88 -18.79 9.87
CA PRO A 438 -20.20 -18.34 10.30
C PRO A 438 -20.17 -16.96 10.92
N GLY A 439 -21.06 -16.06 10.51
CA GLY A 439 -21.12 -14.68 10.97
C GLY A 439 -20.07 -13.76 10.33
N GLY A 440 -19.31 -14.24 9.34
CA GLY A 440 -18.26 -13.47 8.66
C GLY A 440 -18.75 -12.58 7.52
N ASP A 441 -19.88 -12.93 6.91
CA ASP A 441 -20.43 -12.21 5.76
C ASP A 441 -20.88 -10.80 6.13
N HIS A 442 -20.75 -9.87 5.21
CA HIS A 442 -21.39 -8.58 5.34
C HIS A 442 -21.53 -7.84 4.02
N VAL A 443 -22.47 -6.91 3.99
CA VAL A 443 -22.60 -5.90 2.95
C VAL A 443 -22.65 -4.53 3.62
N ALA A 444 -21.98 -3.54 3.03
CA ALA A 444 -22.01 -2.18 3.52
C ALA A 444 -21.95 -1.16 2.39
N ASP A 445 -22.78 -0.13 2.52
CA ASP A 445 -22.83 1.02 1.63
C ASP A 445 -22.48 2.28 2.43
N VAL A 446 -21.55 3.08 1.89
CA VAL A 446 -21.18 4.36 2.49
C VAL A 446 -21.35 5.47 1.47
N ALA A 447 -22.18 6.47 1.81
CA ALA A 447 -22.36 7.67 1.01
C ALA A 447 -21.90 8.90 1.79
N LEU A 448 -21.01 9.70 1.20
CA LEU A 448 -20.40 10.88 1.82
C LEU A 448 -20.50 12.09 0.89
N VAL A 449 -20.76 13.25 1.47
CA VAL A 449 -20.58 14.56 0.81
C VAL A 449 -19.69 15.41 1.71
N GLY A 450 -18.76 16.11 1.12
CA GLY A 450 -17.77 16.86 1.88
C GLY A 450 -17.25 18.10 1.18
N VAL A 451 -16.43 18.83 1.92
CA VAL A 451 -15.68 20.00 1.45
C VAL A 451 -14.21 19.73 1.66
N ARG A 452 -13.43 19.95 0.61
CA ARG A 452 -11.97 19.87 0.62
C ARG A 452 -11.38 21.28 0.58
N LEU A 453 -10.48 21.53 1.51
CA LEU A 453 -9.62 22.71 1.52
C LEU A 453 -8.20 22.28 1.16
N THR A 454 -7.58 23.00 0.23
CA THR A 454 -6.21 22.73 -0.26
C THR A 454 -5.41 24.02 -0.33
N ARG A 455 -4.09 23.91 -0.25
CA ARG A 455 -3.20 25.08 -0.45
C ARG A 455 -1.97 24.74 -1.26
#